data_66b77d97d2315f631d15703b23259b51
#
_entry.id   66b77d97d2315f631d15703b23259b51
#
_cell.length_a   1.000
_cell.length_b   1.000
_cell.length_c   1.000
_cell.angle_alpha   90.00
_cell.angle_beta   90.00
_cell.angle_gamma   90.00
#
_symmetry.space_group_name_H-M   'P 1'
#
loop_
_entity.id
_entity.type
_entity.pdbx_description
1 polymer ?
#
loop_
_entity_poly.entity_id
_entity_poly.type
_entity_poly.pdbx_seq_one_letter_code
_entity_poly.pdbx_strand_id
1 'polypeptide(L)'
;LHSSKAGVIGRIAFSGKIPMFYTPHGYSFLMENYKPMKRAMFKLIETVCAKRKCTTISCSAGEHQETLKLTKRATYVNNGINMAELQEIIDKTEKVEHSFTVYTLGRICYQKNPTLFNEIAEALPDVRFVWIGDGELREQLTSKNIEITGWADRSTAIRYAVNADVFLLPSRWEGLPISLLESMYMKKACVVSNVIGNRDVIHNDENGFVCAKAEEFVRAIKQCRNGEDALAEQAYQDILDNYNTKVMAEQYSNIYRNSVLL
;
A
#
# COMPACT_ATOMS: atom_id res chain seq x y z
N LEU A 1 -18.77 3.35 -6.48
CA LEU A 1 -18.80 2.14 -5.66
C LEU A 1 -17.35 1.83 -5.23
N HIS A 2 -17.12 1.59 -3.94
CA HIS A 2 -15.81 1.24 -3.42
C HIS A 2 -15.85 -0.12 -2.70
N SER A 3 -14.81 -0.92 -2.83
CA SER A 3 -14.64 -2.30 -2.39
C SER A 3 -15.42 -3.36 -3.18
N SER A 4 -14.91 -4.60 -3.20
CA SER A 4 -15.52 -5.72 -3.95
C SER A 4 -16.96 -5.99 -3.52
N LYS A 5 -17.32 -5.91 -2.23
CA LYS A 5 -18.67 -6.16 -1.75
C LYS A 5 -19.67 -5.11 -2.27
N ALA A 6 -19.37 -3.82 -2.07
CA ALA A 6 -20.21 -2.72 -2.56
C ALA A 6 -20.26 -2.70 -4.10
N GLY A 7 -19.16 -3.05 -4.75
CA GLY A 7 -19.07 -3.18 -6.20
C GLY A 7 -20.00 -4.23 -6.78
N VAL A 8 -20.10 -5.41 -6.16
CA VAL A 8 -21.03 -6.47 -6.60
C VAL A 8 -22.49 -6.03 -6.39
N ILE A 9 -22.83 -5.61 -5.17
CA ILE A 9 -24.21 -5.21 -4.82
C ILE A 9 -24.66 -4.04 -5.71
N GLY A 10 -23.84 -3.00 -5.82
CA GLY A 10 -24.19 -1.81 -6.60
C GLY A 10 -24.34 -2.09 -8.09
N ARG A 11 -23.44 -2.89 -8.70
CA ARG A 11 -23.54 -3.25 -10.13
C ARG A 11 -24.75 -4.12 -10.45
N ILE A 12 -25.25 -4.90 -9.49
CA ILE A 12 -26.48 -5.70 -9.65
C ILE A 12 -27.72 -4.83 -9.46
N ALA A 13 -27.76 -4.03 -8.39
CA ALA A 13 -28.95 -3.26 -8.00
C ALA A 13 -29.22 -2.05 -8.90
N PHE A 14 -28.20 -1.51 -9.57
CA PHE A 14 -28.30 -0.25 -10.28
C PHE A 14 -28.88 -0.41 -11.69
N SER A 15 -29.84 0.47 -12.06
CA SER A 15 -30.56 0.41 -13.35
C SER A 15 -29.78 0.94 -14.56
N GLY A 16 -28.60 1.56 -14.35
CA GLY A 16 -27.75 2.10 -15.43
C GLY A 16 -28.22 3.42 -16.04
N LYS A 17 -29.11 4.18 -15.37
CA LYS A 17 -29.58 5.48 -15.84
C LYS A 17 -28.58 6.61 -15.68
N ILE A 18 -27.59 6.46 -14.78
CA ILE A 18 -26.49 7.41 -14.55
C ILE A 18 -25.15 6.69 -14.68
N PRO A 19 -24.05 7.41 -14.99
CA PRO A 19 -22.73 6.82 -15.01
C PRO A 19 -22.38 6.15 -13.69
N MET A 20 -21.84 4.95 -13.75
CA MET A 20 -21.46 4.18 -12.58
C MET A 20 -19.97 3.86 -12.62
N PHE A 21 -19.29 4.12 -11.51
CA PHE A 21 -17.86 3.85 -11.32
C PHE A 21 -17.66 2.88 -10.16
N TYR A 22 -16.65 2.02 -10.32
CA TYR A 22 -16.30 1.03 -9.34
C TYR A 22 -14.77 1.03 -9.11
N THR A 23 -14.35 1.12 -7.85
CA THR A 23 -12.94 0.99 -7.45
C THR A 23 -12.79 -0.19 -6.50
N PRO A 24 -12.06 -1.25 -6.90
CA PRO A 24 -11.91 -2.46 -6.09
C PRO A 24 -11.08 -2.27 -4.81
N HIS A 25 -10.01 -1.45 -4.83
CA HIS A 25 -9.03 -1.29 -3.76
C HIS A 25 -8.40 -2.62 -3.32
N GLY A 26 -7.93 -3.40 -4.27
CA GLY A 26 -7.45 -4.76 -4.08
C GLY A 26 -8.55 -5.79 -4.31
N TYR A 27 -8.44 -6.54 -5.40
CA TYR A 27 -9.42 -7.58 -5.73
C TYR A 27 -9.39 -8.74 -4.76
N SER A 28 -10.58 -9.18 -4.29
CA SER A 28 -10.69 -10.32 -3.37
C SER A 28 -10.16 -11.63 -3.97
N PHE A 29 -10.13 -11.78 -5.28
CA PHE A 29 -9.57 -12.97 -5.93
C PHE A 29 -8.03 -12.99 -5.94
N LEU A 30 -7.37 -11.88 -5.60
CA LEU A 30 -5.91 -11.81 -5.42
C LEU A 30 -5.48 -12.11 -3.98
N MET A 31 -6.42 -12.10 -3.03
CA MET A 31 -6.15 -12.33 -1.61
C MET A 31 -5.74 -13.77 -1.33
N GLU A 32 -4.51 -13.98 -0.85
CA GLU A 32 -3.92 -15.30 -0.66
C GLU A 32 -4.47 -16.07 0.57
N ASN A 33 -5.16 -15.39 1.47
CA ASN A 33 -5.83 -16.02 2.61
C ASN A 33 -7.04 -16.89 2.22
N TYR A 34 -7.48 -16.82 0.97
CA TYR A 34 -8.55 -17.66 0.46
C TYR A 34 -8.04 -18.86 -0.36
N LYS A 35 -8.70 -20.00 -0.18
CA LYS A 35 -8.42 -21.21 -0.97
C LYS A 35 -8.62 -20.93 -2.48
N PRO A 36 -7.89 -21.60 -3.39
CA PRO A 36 -7.96 -21.36 -4.83
C PRO A 36 -9.40 -21.39 -5.40
N MET A 37 -10.22 -22.33 -4.95
CA MET A 37 -11.62 -22.44 -5.39
C MET A 37 -12.45 -21.19 -5.01
N LYS A 38 -12.24 -20.62 -3.80
CA LYS A 38 -12.94 -19.40 -3.38
C LYS A 38 -12.43 -18.18 -4.16
N ARG A 39 -11.14 -18.12 -4.48
CA ARG A 39 -10.56 -17.08 -5.33
C ARG A 39 -11.14 -17.16 -6.75
N ALA A 40 -11.26 -18.37 -7.32
CA ALA A 40 -11.90 -18.58 -8.62
C ALA A 40 -13.36 -18.14 -8.63
N MET A 41 -14.11 -18.42 -7.57
CA MET A 41 -15.49 -17.94 -7.40
C MET A 41 -15.54 -16.39 -7.36
N PHE A 42 -14.69 -15.73 -6.61
CA PHE A 42 -14.63 -14.26 -6.59
C PHE A 42 -14.29 -13.69 -7.96
N LYS A 43 -13.36 -14.30 -8.69
CA LYS A 43 -13.02 -13.90 -10.05
C LYS A 43 -14.19 -14.08 -11.01
N LEU A 44 -14.95 -15.16 -10.90
CA LEU A 44 -16.15 -15.38 -11.69
C LEU A 44 -17.22 -14.31 -11.41
N ILE A 45 -17.47 -13.99 -10.14
CA ILE A 45 -18.41 -12.93 -9.73
C ILE A 45 -17.99 -11.59 -10.33
N GLU A 46 -16.71 -11.21 -10.20
CA GLU A 46 -16.18 -9.98 -10.80
C GLU A 46 -16.35 -9.97 -12.32
N THR A 47 -16.06 -11.09 -13.01
CA THR A 47 -16.23 -11.23 -14.47
C THR A 47 -17.69 -11.06 -14.91
N VAL A 48 -18.63 -11.62 -14.16
CA VAL A 48 -20.06 -11.47 -14.46
C VAL A 48 -20.51 -10.04 -14.22
N CYS A 49 -20.12 -9.44 -13.09
CA CYS A 49 -20.47 -8.05 -12.77
C CYS A 49 -19.82 -7.04 -13.73
N ALA A 50 -18.64 -7.35 -14.29
CA ALA A 50 -17.93 -6.52 -15.26
C ALA A 50 -18.67 -6.37 -16.61
N LYS A 51 -19.65 -7.24 -16.91
CA LYS A 51 -20.53 -7.10 -18.08
C LYS A 51 -21.54 -5.95 -17.93
N ARG A 52 -21.77 -5.46 -16.71
CA ARG A 52 -22.66 -4.33 -16.46
C ARG A 52 -22.07 -3.03 -17.00
N LYS A 53 -22.92 -2.04 -17.29
CA LYS A 53 -22.50 -0.70 -17.74
C LYS A 53 -21.89 0.08 -16.56
N CYS A 54 -20.63 -0.20 -16.28
CA CYS A 54 -19.85 0.37 -15.18
C CYS A 54 -18.39 0.54 -15.63
N THR A 55 -17.78 1.68 -15.33
CA THR A 55 -16.36 1.90 -15.55
C THR A 55 -15.61 1.53 -14.28
N THR A 56 -14.64 0.62 -14.40
CA THR A 56 -13.78 0.26 -13.27
C THR A 56 -12.58 1.19 -13.24
N ILE A 57 -12.33 1.83 -12.10
CA ILE A 57 -11.17 2.68 -11.85
C ILE A 57 -10.28 1.96 -10.85
N SER A 58 -9.18 1.39 -11.31
CA SER A 58 -8.20 0.71 -10.46
C SER A 58 -7.35 1.73 -9.69
N CYS A 59 -6.82 1.35 -8.54
CA CYS A 59 -6.03 2.27 -7.70
C CYS A 59 -4.52 2.21 -7.98
N SER A 60 -4.08 1.33 -8.90
CA SER A 60 -2.71 1.23 -9.37
C SER A 60 -2.65 0.66 -10.79
N ALA A 61 -1.49 0.81 -11.45
CA ALA A 61 -1.25 0.27 -12.79
C ALA A 61 -1.34 -1.27 -12.81
N GLY A 62 -0.79 -1.96 -11.81
CA GLY A 62 -0.85 -3.42 -11.70
C GLY A 62 -2.27 -3.92 -11.45
N GLU A 63 -3.06 -3.26 -10.61
CA GLU A 63 -4.48 -3.59 -10.45
C GLU A 63 -5.24 -3.35 -11.75
N HIS A 64 -4.89 -2.32 -12.53
CA HIS A 64 -5.48 -2.06 -13.83
C HIS A 64 -5.23 -3.20 -14.83
N GLN A 65 -4.04 -3.78 -14.86
CA GLN A 65 -3.75 -4.95 -15.69
C GLN A 65 -4.64 -6.15 -15.32
N GLU A 66 -4.92 -6.37 -14.04
CA GLU A 66 -5.88 -7.39 -13.61
C GLU A 66 -7.32 -7.04 -14.02
N THR A 67 -7.70 -5.75 -13.98
CA THR A 67 -9.01 -5.28 -14.41
C THR A 67 -9.22 -5.48 -15.90
N LEU A 68 -8.21 -5.24 -16.74
CA LEU A 68 -8.29 -5.44 -18.19
C LEU A 68 -8.56 -6.89 -18.60
N LYS A 69 -8.24 -7.85 -17.74
CA LYS A 69 -8.60 -9.28 -17.93
C LYS A 69 -10.10 -9.54 -17.70
N LEU A 70 -10.82 -8.61 -17.06
CA LEU A 70 -12.25 -8.72 -16.73
C LEU A 70 -13.12 -7.85 -17.64
N THR A 71 -12.65 -6.64 -17.98
CA THR A 71 -13.40 -5.66 -18.77
C THR A 71 -12.49 -4.68 -19.49
N LYS A 72 -12.93 -4.22 -20.67
CA LYS A 72 -12.29 -3.11 -21.40
C LYS A 72 -12.77 -1.73 -20.92
N ARG A 73 -13.86 -1.66 -20.13
CA ARG A 73 -14.34 -0.41 -19.50
C ARG A 73 -13.58 -0.15 -18.23
N ALA A 74 -12.29 0.15 -18.38
CA ALA A 74 -11.35 0.27 -17.30
C ALA A 74 -10.41 1.44 -17.52
N THR A 75 -10.05 2.08 -16.43
CA THR A 75 -8.96 3.04 -16.32
C THR A 75 -8.32 2.90 -14.95
N TYR A 76 -7.30 3.68 -14.64
CA TYR A 76 -6.77 3.72 -13.27
C TYR A 76 -6.47 5.15 -12.85
N VAL A 77 -6.52 5.35 -11.56
CA VAL A 77 -6.09 6.56 -10.86
C VAL A 77 -5.32 6.10 -9.64
N ASN A 78 -4.05 6.42 -9.57
CA ASN A 78 -3.24 6.08 -8.42
C ASN A 78 -3.79 6.73 -7.15
N ASN A 79 -3.74 6.01 -6.03
CA ASN A 79 -3.98 6.62 -4.74
C ASN A 79 -2.99 7.76 -4.50
N GLY A 80 -3.44 8.80 -3.80
CA GLY A 80 -2.62 9.94 -3.43
C GLY A 80 -2.80 10.31 -1.97
N ILE A 81 -1.75 10.88 -1.38
CA ILE A 81 -1.76 11.36 0.01
C ILE A 81 -2.04 12.85 0.09
N ASN A 82 -2.64 13.27 1.21
CA ASN A 82 -2.77 14.68 1.55
C ASN A 82 -1.45 15.18 2.17
N MET A 83 -0.60 15.73 1.30
CA MET A 83 0.73 16.20 1.71
C MET A 83 0.67 17.32 2.77
N ALA A 84 -0.30 18.25 2.67
CA ALA A 84 -0.41 19.37 3.62
C ALA A 84 -0.74 18.87 5.03
N GLU A 85 -1.70 17.96 5.16
CA GLU A 85 -2.05 17.35 6.44
C GLU A 85 -0.89 16.55 7.03
N LEU A 86 -0.21 15.77 6.19
CA LEU A 86 0.94 14.97 6.63
C LEU A 86 2.09 15.87 7.09
N GLN A 87 2.40 16.93 6.32
CA GLN A 87 3.43 17.91 6.66
C GLN A 87 3.14 18.61 7.99
N GLU A 88 1.88 18.99 8.26
CA GLU A 88 1.48 19.59 9.53
C GLU A 88 1.79 18.68 10.73
N ILE A 89 1.61 17.36 10.58
CA ILE A 89 1.96 16.40 11.64
C ILE A 89 3.47 16.28 11.78
N ILE A 90 4.20 16.22 10.66
CA ILE A 90 5.67 16.14 10.65
C ILE A 90 6.28 17.37 11.34
N ASP A 91 5.82 18.58 11.03
CA ASP A 91 6.34 19.83 11.58
C ASP A 91 6.10 19.94 13.09
N LYS A 92 5.04 19.32 13.59
CA LYS A 92 4.72 19.25 15.04
C LYS A 92 5.42 18.11 15.76
N THR A 93 6.14 17.25 15.02
CA THR A 93 6.81 16.08 15.58
C THR A 93 8.23 16.41 15.99
N GLU A 94 8.54 16.23 17.27
CA GLU A 94 9.90 16.30 17.76
C GLU A 94 10.73 15.15 17.22
N LYS A 95 11.86 15.48 16.58
CA LYS A 95 12.85 14.49 16.17
C LYS A 95 13.74 14.15 17.35
N VAL A 96 13.79 12.89 17.69
CA VAL A 96 14.63 12.39 18.79
C VAL A 96 15.78 11.54 18.24
N GLU A 97 16.91 11.59 18.91
CA GLU A 97 18.02 10.70 18.60
C GLU A 97 17.60 9.24 18.90
N HIS A 98 17.81 8.35 17.95
CA HIS A 98 17.42 6.95 18.07
C HIS A 98 18.44 6.03 17.39
N SER A 99 18.47 4.76 17.78
CA SER A 99 19.20 3.73 17.06
C SER A 99 18.54 3.46 15.71
N PHE A 100 19.31 2.93 14.75
CA PHE A 100 18.78 2.56 13.43
C PHE A 100 17.54 1.69 13.57
N THR A 101 16.42 2.20 13.06
CA THR A 101 15.08 1.67 13.29
C THR A 101 14.35 1.37 11.99
N VAL A 102 13.88 0.13 11.87
CA VAL A 102 13.00 -0.33 10.78
C VAL A 102 11.57 -0.35 11.29
N TYR A 103 10.62 0.21 10.56
CA TYR A 103 9.22 0.20 10.96
C TYR A 103 8.29 -0.30 9.87
N THR A 104 7.14 -0.78 10.29
CA THR A 104 5.95 -0.98 9.45
C THR A 104 4.73 -0.34 10.10
N LEU A 105 3.72 -0.02 9.31
CA LEU A 105 2.49 0.61 9.78
C LEU A 105 1.28 -0.13 9.23
N GLY A 106 0.41 -0.58 10.14
CA GLY A 106 -0.86 -1.20 9.79
C GLY A 106 -1.27 -2.33 10.72
N ARG A 107 -2.41 -2.95 10.39
CA ARG A 107 -2.96 -4.07 11.16
C ARG A 107 -2.03 -5.29 11.09
N ILE A 108 -1.78 -5.92 12.22
CA ILE A 108 -1.04 -7.21 12.30
C ILE A 108 -1.98 -8.32 11.82
N CYS A 109 -1.94 -8.63 10.53
CA CYS A 109 -2.84 -9.58 9.89
C CYS A 109 -2.11 -10.40 8.81
N TYR A 110 -2.76 -11.45 8.32
CA TYR A 110 -2.17 -12.33 7.30
C TYR A 110 -1.68 -11.59 6.05
N GLN A 111 -2.40 -10.55 5.63
CA GLN A 111 -2.01 -9.71 4.49
C GLN A 111 -0.64 -9.05 4.70
N LYS A 112 -0.42 -8.50 5.87
CA LYS A 112 0.81 -7.75 6.20
C LYS A 112 2.00 -8.65 6.54
N ASN A 113 1.78 -9.97 6.61
CA ASN A 113 2.82 -11.00 6.74
C ASN A 113 3.74 -10.84 7.96
N PRO A 114 3.18 -10.85 9.19
CA PRO A 114 3.98 -10.70 10.40
C PRO A 114 5.05 -11.78 10.54
N THR A 115 4.83 -12.97 10.00
CA THR A 115 5.83 -14.06 9.99
C THR A 115 7.12 -13.65 9.28
N LEU A 116 7.01 -13.08 8.06
CA LEU A 116 8.19 -12.62 7.33
C LEU A 116 8.84 -11.40 7.99
N PHE A 117 8.04 -10.49 8.57
CA PHE A 117 8.58 -9.37 9.34
C PHE A 117 9.40 -9.86 10.53
N ASN A 118 8.90 -10.86 11.25
CA ASN A 118 9.59 -11.48 12.40
C ASN A 118 10.89 -12.17 11.96
N GLU A 119 10.87 -12.94 10.87
CA GLU A 119 12.04 -13.61 10.30
C GLU A 119 13.15 -12.61 9.92
N ILE A 120 12.79 -11.48 9.31
CA ILE A 120 13.72 -10.41 8.97
C ILE A 120 14.30 -9.78 10.24
N ALA A 121 13.50 -9.55 11.28
CA ALA A 121 13.95 -8.99 12.54
C ALA A 121 14.91 -9.95 13.28
N GLU A 122 14.64 -11.25 13.29
CA GLU A 122 15.52 -12.27 13.87
C GLU A 122 16.90 -12.31 13.17
N ALA A 123 16.91 -12.09 11.84
CA ALA A 123 18.16 -12.04 11.06
C ALA A 123 18.99 -10.75 11.26
N LEU A 124 18.43 -9.75 11.95
CA LEU A 124 19.05 -8.45 12.23
C LEU A 124 18.91 -8.08 13.71
N PRO A 125 19.52 -8.84 14.65
CA PRO A 125 19.29 -8.69 16.09
C PRO A 125 19.81 -7.36 16.67
N ASP A 126 20.68 -6.66 15.97
CA ASP A 126 21.25 -5.35 16.32
C ASP A 126 20.44 -4.16 15.76
N VAL A 127 19.35 -4.41 15.07
CA VAL A 127 18.45 -3.40 14.50
C VAL A 127 17.15 -3.38 15.32
N ARG A 128 16.64 -2.19 15.64
CA ARG A 128 15.35 -2.03 16.27
C ARG A 128 14.25 -2.12 15.21
N PHE A 129 13.22 -2.94 15.47
CA PHE A 129 12.04 -3.05 14.66
C PHE A 129 10.82 -2.52 15.40
N VAL A 130 9.96 -1.77 14.72
CA VAL A 130 8.73 -1.23 15.28
C VAL A 130 7.55 -1.58 14.38
N TRP A 131 6.58 -2.31 14.93
CA TRP A 131 5.29 -2.48 14.28
C TRP A 131 4.30 -1.46 14.83
N ILE A 132 3.95 -0.46 14.03
CA ILE A 132 2.98 0.57 14.41
C ILE A 132 1.57 0.06 14.08
N GLY A 133 0.88 -0.43 15.11
CA GLY A 133 -0.44 -1.04 15.00
C GLY A 133 -0.60 -2.28 15.87
N ASP A 134 -1.74 -2.95 15.71
CA ASP A 134 -2.09 -4.18 16.41
C ASP A 134 -2.91 -5.10 15.48
N GLY A 135 -3.21 -6.32 15.93
CA GLY A 135 -4.08 -7.24 15.18
C GLY A 135 -4.06 -8.67 15.67
N GLU A 136 -4.82 -9.49 14.99
CA GLU A 136 -5.11 -10.88 15.36
C GLU A 136 -3.90 -11.82 15.30
N LEU A 137 -2.82 -11.43 14.65
CA LEU A 137 -1.60 -12.25 14.51
C LEU A 137 -0.42 -11.67 15.30
N ARG A 138 -0.68 -10.88 16.33
CA ARG A 138 0.34 -10.25 17.17
C ARG A 138 1.32 -11.27 17.77
N GLU A 139 0.85 -12.45 18.14
CA GLU A 139 1.66 -13.53 18.70
C GLU A 139 2.72 -14.10 17.73
N GLN A 140 2.64 -13.77 16.44
CA GLN A 140 3.67 -14.18 15.45
C GLN A 140 4.91 -13.28 15.48
N LEU A 141 4.87 -12.16 16.20
CA LEU A 141 5.98 -11.24 16.38
C LEU A 141 6.71 -11.56 17.69
N THR A 142 7.64 -12.51 17.64
CA THR A 142 8.31 -13.10 18.81
C THR A 142 9.74 -12.62 18.99
N SER A 143 10.35 -11.99 17.97
CA SER A 143 11.71 -11.52 18.05
C SER A 143 11.87 -10.41 19.09
N LYS A 144 12.95 -10.48 19.90
CA LYS A 144 13.18 -9.59 21.06
C LYS A 144 13.44 -8.13 20.68
N ASN A 145 13.83 -7.87 19.44
CA ASN A 145 14.11 -6.54 18.90
C ASN A 145 12.88 -5.92 18.21
N ILE A 146 11.70 -6.54 18.32
CA ILE A 146 10.45 -6.00 17.82
C ILE A 146 9.66 -5.33 18.95
N GLU A 147 9.34 -4.07 18.76
CA GLU A 147 8.38 -3.31 19.56
C GLU A 147 7.03 -3.27 18.81
N ILE A 148 5.92 -3.52 19.51
CA ILE A 148 4.57 -3.38 18.97
C ILE A 148 3.89 -2.24 19.73
N THR A 149 3.53 -1.16 19.01
CA THR A 149 2.95 0.04 19.65
C THR A 149 1.51 -0.18 20.15
N GLY A 150 0.80 -1.18 19.61
CA GLY A 150 -0.64 -1.26 19.72
C GLY A 150 -1.35 -0.29 18.75
N TRP A 151 -2.67 -0.18 18.86
CA TRP A 151 -3.45 0.77 18.07
C TRP A 151 -3.07 2.19 18.42
N ALA A 152 -2.74 2.96 17.39
CA ALA A 152 -2.36 4.36 17.50
C ALA A 152 -3.25 5.22 16.59
N ASP A 153 -3.55 6.44 17.00
CA ASP A 153 -4.12 7.43 16.09
C ASP A 153 -3.11 7.85 15.00
N ARG A 154 -3.60 8.50 13.94
CA ARG A 154 -2.78 8.88 12.80
C ARG A 154 -1.58 9.75 13.21
N SER A 155 -1.79 10.73 14.09
CA SER A 155 -0.71 11.63 14.54
C SER A 155 0.38 10.86 15.29
N THR A 156 0.00 9.99 16.19
CA THR A 156 0.92 9.13 16.93
C THR A 156 1.66 8.17 16.00
N ALA A 157 0.96 7.55 15.04
CA ALA A 157 1.58 6.65 14.08
C ALA A 157 2.64 7.37 13.22
N ILE A 158 2.35 8.57 12.75
CA ILE A 158 3.30 9.40 11.97
C ILE A 158 4.51 9.81 12.83
N ARG A 159 4.30 10.15 14.13
CA ARG A 159 5.41 10.47 15.04
C ARG A 159 6.40 9.31 15.21
N TYR A 160 5.91 8.07 15.30
CA TYR A 160 6.78 6.89 15.27
C TYR A 160 7.54 6.78 13.95
N ALA A 161 6.84 6.95 12.83
CA ALA A 161 7.44 6.85 11.51
C ALA A 161 8.49 7.94 11.22
N VAL A 162 8.27 9.17 11.70
CA VAL A 162 9.25 10.28 11.59
C VAL A 162 10.55 9.92 12.31
N ASN A 163 10.46 9.25 13.47
CA ASN A 163 11.58 8.82 14.29
C ASN A 163 12.02 7.37 13.97
N ALA A 164 12.06 7.01 12.69
CA ALA A 164 12.56 5.74 12.17
C ALA A 164 13.27 5.98 10.83
N ASP A 165 14.00 5.01 10.32
CA ASP A 165 14.88 5.16 9.15
C ASP A 165 14.33 4.43 7.91
N VAL A 166 13.85 3.21 8.07
CA VAL A 166 13.43 2.33 6.97
C VAL A 166 11.98 1.91 7.14
N PHE A 167 11.18 2.10 6.10
CA PHE A 167 9.84 1.52 6.01
C PHE A 167 9.92 0.13 5.38
N LEU A 168 9.45 -0.88 6.11
CA LEU A 168 9.42 -2.28 5.70
C LEU A 168 7.98 -2.73 5.46
N LEU A 169 7.64 -3.15 4.24
CA LEU A 169 6.30 -3.64 3.89
C LEU A 169 6.37 -5.02 3.22
N PRO A 170 6.43 -6.12 3.99
CA PRO A 170 6.56 -7.48 3.47
C PRO A 170 5.21 -8.13 3.12
N SER A 171 4.23 -7.34 2.73
CA SER A 171 2.85 -7.78 2.48
C SER A 171 2.74 -8.88 1.43
N ARG A 172 1.75 -9.75 1.57
CA ARG A 172 1.42 -10.81 0.59
C ARG A 172 0.63 -10.29 -0.61
N TRP A 173 -0.15 -9.24 -0.44
CA TRP A 173 -0.86 -8.51 -1.50
C TRP A 173 -1.18 -7.10 -1.04
N GLU A 174 -1.24 -6.17 -2.00
CA GLU A 174 -1.68 -4.78 -1.80
C GLU A 174 -2.52 -4.30 -3.00
N GLY A 175 -3.21 -3.18 -2.83
CA GLY A 175 -3.79 -2.43 -3.94
C GLY A 175 -2.85 -1.30 -4.36
N LEU A 176 -2.79 -0.26 -3.53
CA LEU A 176 -1.75 0.78 -3.48
C LEU A 176 -1.73 1.32 -2.05
N PRO A 177 -0.78 0.90 -1.21
CA PRO A 177 -0.81 1.17 0.23
C PRO A 177 -0.48 2.63 0.56
N ILE A 178 -1.37 3.31 1.27
CA ILE A 178 -1.19 4.70 1.69
C ILE A 178 0.03 4.84 2.62
N SER A 179 0.28 3.86 3.50
CA SER A 179 1.44 3.88 4.40
C SER A 179 2.78 3.88 3.66
N LEU A 180 2.86 3.26 2.48
CA LEU A 180 4.04 3.34 1.62
C LEU A 180 4.21 4.76 1.07
N LEU A 181 3.15 5.35 0.51
CA LEU A 181 3.19 6.71 -0.03
C LEU A 181 3.55 7.74 1.05
N GLU A 182 3.02 7.58 2.27
CA GLU A 182 3.36 8.44 3.42
C GLU A 182 4.84 8.29 3.81
N SER A 183 5.36 7.06 3.80
CA SER A 183 6.77 6.79 4.11
C SER A 183 7.71 7.37 3.06
N MET A 184 7.36 7.28 1.77
CA MET A 184 8.09 7.94 0.68
C MET A 184 8.11 9.46 0.86
N TYR A 185 6.96 10.07 1.20
CA TYR A 185 6.88 11.51 1.47
C TYR A 185 7.74 11.93 2.67
N MET A 186 7.84 11.10 3.69
CA MET A 186 8.72 11.31 4.85
C MET A 186 10.21 11.04 4.56
N LYS A 187 10.58 10.80 3.28
CA LYS A 187 11.93 10.45 2.85
C LYS A 187 12.51 9.24 3.60
N LYS A 188 11.68 8.22 3.84
CA LYS A 188 12.15 6.97 4.42
C LYS A 188 12.59 6.02 3.30
N ALA A 189 13.71 5.35 3.50
CA ALA A 189 14.09 4.25 2.62
C ALA A 189 13.01 3.18 2.66
N CYS A 190 12.48 2.78 1.49
CA CYS A 190 11.37 1.86 1.39
C CYS A 190 11.84 0.49 0.89
N VAL A 191 11.59 -0.55 1.70
CA VAL A 191 11.88 -1.95 1.38
C VAL A 191 10.58 -2.73 1.36
N VAL A 192 10.15 -3.19 0.20
CA VAL A 192 8.81 -3.72 0.00
C VAL A 192 8.79 -5.07 -0.68
N SER A 193 7.73 -5.85 -0.48
CA SER A 193 7.54 -7.11 -1.19
C SER A 193 7.16 -6.90 -2.67
N ASN A 194 7.53 -7.86 -3.52
CA ASN A 194 7.23 -7.88 -4.96
C ASN A 194 5.77 -8.25 -5.24
N VAL A 195 4.84 -7.38 -4.83
CA VAL A 195 3.39 -7.54 -5.06
C VAL A 195 2.84 -6.33 -5.80
N ILE A 196 1.66 -6.49 -6.41
CA ILE A 196 0.89 -5.38 -7.02
C ILE A 196 0.70 -4.28 -5.96
N GLY A 197 0.75 -3.04 -6.39
CA GLY A 197 0.68 -1.86 -5.54
C GLY A 197 2.06 -1.45 -5.01
N ASN A 198 2.85 -2.36 -4.47
CA ASN A 198 4.21 -2.05 -4.01
C ASN A 198 5.14 -1.79 -5.20
N ARG A 199 5.27 -2.77 -6.12
CA ARG A 199 6.11 -2.66 -7.32
C ARG A 199 5.57 -1.71 -8.38
N ASP A 200 4.35 -1.21 -8.21
CA ASP A 200 3.78 -0.18 -9.09
C ASP A 200 4.32 1.21 -8.74
N VAL A 201 4.87 1.37 -7.54
CA VAL A 201 5.38 2.62 -6.98
C VAL A 201 6.87 2.56 -6.70
N ILE A 202 7.35 1.43 -6.15
CA ILE A 202 8.77 1.23 -5.90
C ILE A 202 9.42 0.54 -7.10
N HIS A 203 10.41 1.21 -7.67
CA HIS A 203 11.29 0.73 -8.72
C HIS A 203 12.64 0.39 -8.10
N ASN A 204 13.02 -0.89 -8.23
CA ASN A 204 14.20 -1.42 -7.53
C ASN A 204 15.47 -0.65 -7.89
N ASP A 205 16.25 -0.26 -6.88
CA ASP A 205 17.49 0.52 -6.99
C ASP A 205 17.34 1.94 -7.60
N GLU A 206 16.08 2.42 -7.81
CA GLU A 206 15.80 3.78 -8.29
C GLU A 206 15.20 4.66 -7.17
N ASN A 207 14.16 4.16 -6.48
CA ASN A 207 13.48 4.89 -5.39
C ASN A 207 13.19 4.02 -4.17
N GLY A 208 13.76 2.81 -4.10
CA GLY A 208 13.62 1.86 -3.00
C GLY A 208 13.99 0.45 -3.42
N PHE A 209 13.61 -0.54 -2.61
CA PHE A 209 13.95 -1.95 -2.83
C PHE A 209 12.70 -2.82 -2.93
N VAL A 210 12.65 -3.66 -3.97
CA VAL A 210 11.58 -4.65 -4.18
C VAL A 210 12.15 -6.04 -3.95
N CYS A 211 11.66 -6.74 -2.93
CA CYS A 211 12.18 -8.00 -2.43
C CYS A 211 11.16 -9.14 -2.55
N ALA A 212 11.63 -10.35 -2.82
CA ALA A 212 10.81 -11.56 -2.91
C ALA A 212 11.07 -12.57 -1.78
N LYS A 213 12.28 -12.55 -1.19
CA LYS A 213 12.75 -13.50 -0.17
C LYS A 213 13.34 -12.77 1.03
N ALA A 214 13.31 -13.40 2.20
CA ALA A 214 13.82 -12.83 3.45
C ALA A 214 15.24 -12.28 3.33
N GLU A 215 16.14 -13.03 2.65
CA GLU A 215 17.54 -12.63 2.50
C GLU A 215 17.71 -11.33 1.68
N GLU A 216 16.79 -11.07 0.74
CA GLU A 216 16.79 -9.84 -0.06
C GLU A 216 16.40 -8.64 0.81
N PHE A 217 15.36 -8.79 1.66
CA PHE A 217 14.97 -7.76 2.63
C PHE A 217 16.12 -7.44 3.61
N VAL A 218 16.76 -8.48 4.15
CA VAL A 218 17.91 -8.31 5.07
C VAL A 218 19.05 -7.55 4.39
N ARG A 219 19.35 -7.88 3.14
CA ARG A 219 20.39 -7.20 2.36
C ARG A 219 20.02 -5.74 2.11
N ALA A 220 18.79 -5.48 1.67
CA ALA A 220 18.30 -4.12 1.42
C ALA A 220 18.34 -3.25 2.68
N ILE A 221 17.89 -3.78 3.84
CA ILE A 221 17.95 -3.05 5.12
C ILE A 221 19.40 -2.72 5.51
N LYS A 222 20.34 -3.67 5.29
CA LYS A 222 21.78 -3.41 5.53
C LYS A 222 22.34 -2.33 4.60
N GLN A 223 21.90 -2.28 3.33
CA GLN A 223 22.26 -1.21 2.40
C GLN A 223 21.73 0.14 2.91
N CYS A 224 20.44 0.23 3.28
CA CYS A 224 19.86 1.46 3.84
C CYS A 224 20.63 1.99 5.06
N ARG A 225 21.16 1.10 5.91
CA ARG A 225 21.96 1.50 7.08
C ARG A 225 23.29 2.17 6.69
N ASN A 226 23.82 1.89 5.52
CA ASN A 226 25.05 2.49 5.00
C ASN A 226 24.84 3.82 4.25
N GLY A 227 23.58 4.28 4.15
CA GLY A 227 23.18 5.54 3.52
C GLY A 227 22.65 5.33 2.10
N GLU A 228 21.35 5.50 1.91
CA GLU A 228 20.66 5.44 0.62
C GLU A 228 19.73 6.67 0.46
N ASP A 229 20.25 7.85 0.83
CA ASP A 229 19.49 9.10 0.82
C ASP A 229 18.99 9.46 -0.59
N ALA A 230 19.73 9.08 -1.62
CA ALA A 230 19.34 9.34 -3.02
C ALA A 230 18.05 8.59 -3.41
N LEU A 231 17.87 7.34 -2.96
CA LEU A 231 16.65 6.57 -3.22
C LEU A 231 15.44 7.18 -2.51
N ALA A 232 15.63 7.59 -1.26
CA ALA A 232 14.57 8.24 -0.47
C ALA A 232 14.18 9.61 -1.04
N GLU A 233 15.13 10.37 -1.59
CA GLU A 233 14.87 11.64 -2.25
C GLU A 233 14.09 11.43 -3.56
N GLN A 234 14.46 10.44 -4.38
CA GLN A 234 13.70 10.09 -5.58
C GLN A 234 12.28 9.63 -5.24
N ALA A 235 12.12 8.78 -4.20
CA ALA A 235 10.81 8.37 -3.71
C ALA A 235 9.94 9.57 -3.30
N TYR A 236 10.51 10.54 -2.60
CA TYR A 236 9.83 11.78 -2.24
C TYR A 236 9.40 12.58 -3.46
N GLN A 237 10.28 12.73 -4.47
CA GLN A 237 9.94 13.43 -5.71
C GLN A 237 8.78 12.76 -6.45
N ASP A 238 8.75 11.43 -6.50
CA ASP A 238 7.65 10.67 -7.11
C ASP A 238 6.30 10.96 -6.45
N ILE A 239 6.27 11.18 -5.12
CA ILE A 239 5.06 11.61 -4.41
C ILE A 239 4.62 13.00 -4.86
N LEU A 240 5.55 13.96 -4.95
CA LEU A 240 5.22 15.32 -5.38
C LEU A 240 4.62 15.34 -6.78
N ASP A 241 5.11 14.51 -7.67
CA ASP A 241 4.73 14.52 -9.08
C ASP A 241 3.48 13.66 -9.35
N ASN A 242 3.30 12.50 -8.65
CA ASN A 242 2.37 11.47 -9.10
C ASN A 242 1.37 10.97 -8.04
N TYR A 243 1.72 10.99 -6.74
CA TYR A 243 0.96 10.25 -5.72
C TYR A 243 0.39 11.16 -4.62
N ASN A 244 -0.15 12.30 -4.99
CA ASN A 244 -0.78 13.24 -4.08
C ASN A 244 -2.26 13.46 -4.42
N THR A 245 -3.02 14.00 -3.46
CA THR A 245 -4.46 14.21 -3.60
C THR A 245 -4.82 15.19 -4.71
N LYS A 246 -3.95 16.14 -5.08
CA LYS A 246 -4.20 17.09 -6.16
C LYS A 246 -4.22 16.35 -7.51
N VAL A 247 -3.16 15.59 -7.81
CA VAL A 247 -3.07 14.78 -9.04
C VAL A 247 -4.22 13.77 -9.11
N MET A 248 -4.48 13.07 -8.00
CA MET A 248 -5.59 12.12 -7.91
C MET A 248 -6.94 12.78 -8.21
N ALA A 249 -7.23 13.94 -7.61
CA ALA A 249 -8.49 14.65 -7.80
C ALA A 249 -8.67 15.16 -9.24
N GLU A 250 -7.60 15.66 -9.87
CA GLU A 250 -7.62 16.08 -11.28
C GLU A 250 -7.94 14.91 -12.21
N GLN A 251 -7.31 13.75 -12.01
CA GLN A 251 -7.55 12.55 -12.80
C GLN A 251 -8.99 12.04 -12.65
N TYR A 252 -9.52 11.95 -11.42
CA TYR A 252 -10.92 11.58 -11.18
C TYR A 252 -11.89 12.59 -11.79
N SER A 253 -11.63 13.89 -11.67
CA SER A 253 -12.46 14.95 -12.27
C SER A 253 -12.56 14.79 -13.79
N ASN A 254 -11.45 14.52 -14.45
CA ASN A 254 -11.41 14.30 -15.90
C ASN A 254 -12.22 13.06 -16.31
N ILE A 255 -12.09 11.95 -15.57
CA ILE A 255 -12.85 10.72 -15.84
C ILE A 255 -14.36 10.98 -15.67
N TYR A 256 -14.76 11.67 -14.60
CA TYR A 256 -16.18 11.93 -14.35
C TYR A 256 -16.80 12.89 -15.37
N ARG A 257 -16.11 13.97 -15.73
CA ARG A 257 -16.58 14.94 -16.74
C ARG A 257 -16.76 14.28 -18.11
N ASN A 258 -15.79 13.48 -18.54
CA ASN A 258 -15.85 12.80 -19.84
C ASN A 258 -16.98 11.75 -19.91
N SER A 259 -17.44 11.22 -18.76
CA SER A 259 -18.52 10.24 -18.72
C SER A 259 -19.93 10.84 -18.74
N VAL A 260 -20.07 12.12 -18.45
CA VAL A 260 -21.34 12.86 -18.50
C VAL A 260 -21.65 13.35 -19.93
N LEU A 261 -20.61 13.44 -20.78
CA LEU A 261 -20.71 13.90 -22.17
C LEU A 261 -21.03 12.77 -23.16
N LEU A 262 -21.12 11.52 -22.72
CA LEU A 262 -21.49 10.31 -23.47
C LEU A 262 -22.87 9.77 -23.05
#